data_3e452f279bd13fc54ece24d260e1a207
#
_entry.id   3e452f279bd13fc54ece24d260e1a207
#
_cell.length_a   1.000
_cell.length_b   1.000
_cell.length_c   1.000
_cell.angle_alpha   90.00
_cell.angle_beta   90.00
_cell.angle_gamma   90.00
#
_symmetry.space_group_name_H-M   'P 1'
#
loop_
_entity.id
_entity.type
_entity.pdbx_description
1 polymer ?
#
loop_
_entity_poly.entity_id
_entity_poly.type
_entity_poly.pdbx_seq_one_letter_code
_entity_poly.pdbx_strand_id
1 'polypeptide(L)'
;AGRMAEPKFSRKKLVLRSSAGGSQLGTEYAAAHSNHVSPETVLALGADAVLMMAVLGGADYRSLQAVGEDIDAFHQLSIPVIVEILSADFSKTNSFDVQYHGARIAAEMGADVVKAFYVDGFDKVTSCCPVPVILAGGPKDRDILDVARQALAEGARGFAFGRNIFQAKDPAATVAGLASLLG
;
A
#
# COMPACT_ATOMS: atom_id res chain seq x y z
N ALA A 1 1.74 -17.44 -8.63
CA ALA A 1 0.41 -17.30 -8.02
C ALA A 1 -0.06 -18.62 -7.37
N GLY A 2 0.11 -19.79 -8.04
CA GLY A 2 -0.39 -21.06 -7.53
C GLY A 2 0.13 -21.55 -6.16
N ARG A 3 1.22 -21.00 -5.64
CA ARG A 3 1.77 -21.38 -4.32
C ARG A 3 1.12 -20.67 -3.11
N MET A 4 0.33 -19.62 -3.34
CA MET A 4 -0.32 -18.88 -2.25
C MET A 4 -1.62 -19.51 -1.77
N ALA A 5 -2.22 -20.41 -2.55
CA ALA A 5 -3.42 -21.16 -2.17
C ALA A 5 -3.15 -22.38 -1.25
N GLU A 6 -1.94 -22.47 -0.66
CA GLU A 6 -1.61 -23.57 0.24
C GLU A 6 -2.37 -23.48 1.58
N PRO A 7 -2.72 -24.64 2.19
CA PRO A 7 -3.50 -24.69 3.45
C PRO A 7 -2.93 -23.86 4.61
N LYS A 8 -1.62 -23.61 4.64
CA LYS A 8 -0.98 -22.78 5.67
C LYS A 8 -1.46 -21.34 5.68
N PHE A 9 -2.01 -20.84 4.58
CA PHE A 9 -2.58 -19.49 4.47
C PHE A 9 -4.10 -19.46 4.70
N SER A 10 -4.77 -20.61 4.86
CA SER A 10 -6.24 -20.70 4.93
C SER A 10 -6.89 -19.92 6.07
N ARG A 11 -6.11 -19.56 7.11
CA ARG A 11 -6.59 -18.77 8.26
C ARG A 11 -6.18 -17.29 8.21
N LYS A 12 -5.47 -16.87 7.17
CA LYS A 12 -5.00 -15.49 6.99
C LYS A 12 -5.69 -14.86 5.80
N LYS A 13 -5.91 -13.57 5.87
CA LYS A 13 -6.37 -12.80 4.73
C LYS A 13 -5.25 -12.64 3.72
N LEU A 14 -5.58 -12.81 2.46
CA LEU A 14 -4.65 -12.67 1.35
C LEU A 14 -4.89 -11.36 0.63
N VAL A 15 -3.92 -10.46 0.67
CA VAL A 15 -3.90 -9.26 -0.16
C VAL A 15 -2.96 -9.50 -1.33
N LEU A 16 -3.50 -9.46 -2.55
CA LEU A 16 -2.72 -9.68 -3.77
C LEU A 16 -2.24 -8.33 -4.33
N ARG A 17 -0.93 -8.21 -4.60
CA ARG A 17 -0.43 -7.08 -5.37
C ARG A 17 -0.84 -7.22 -6.83
N SER A 18 -1.73 -6.36 -7.31
CA SER A 18 -2.25 -6.42 -8.68
C SER A 18 -1.42 -5.59 -9.66
N SER A 19 -0.77 -4.54 -9.19
CA SER A 19 0.00 -3.64 -10.03
C SER A 19 1.51 -3.75 -9.81
N ALA A 20 2.26 -3.42 -10.83
CA ALA A 20 3.71 -3.23 -10.78
C ALA A 20 4.10 -1.96 -11.56
N GLY A 21 5.18 -1.30 -11.15
CA GLY A 21 5.92 -0.37 -12.00
C GLY A 21 6.85 -1.17 -12.92
N GLY A 22 7.86 -0.56 -13.45
CA GLY A 22 8.93 -1.27 -14.15
C GLY A 22 9.79 -2.14 -13.22
N SER A 23 10.81 -2.77 -13.74
CA SER A 23 11.82 -3.44 -12.94
C SER A 23 12.82 -2.45 -12.35
N GLN A 24 13.50 -2.83 -11.27
CA GLN A 24 14.60 -2.03 -10.70
C GLN A 24 15.81 -1.88 -11.64
N LEU A 25 15.82 -2.63 -12.74
CA LEU A 25 16.85 -2.52 -13.79
C LEU A 25 16.50 -1.44 -14.82
N GLY A 26 15.25 -0.96 -14.83
CA GLY A 26 14.78 0.11 -15.70
C GLY A 26 15.04 1.49 -15.10
N THR A 27 15.13 2.51 -15.96
CA THR A 27 15.31 3.91 -15.56
C THR A 27 14.01 4.58 -15.09
N GLU A 28 12.85 3.99 -15.40
CA GLU A 28 11.50 4.54 -15.13
C GLU A 28 10.71 3.66 -14.16
N TYR A 29 11.41 3.07 -13.18
CA TYR A 29 10.74 2.28 -12.13
C TYR A 29 9.72 3.14 -11.38
N ALA A 30 8.50 2.62 -11.26
CA ALA A 30 7.36 3.29 -10.64
C ALA A 30 6.95 4.62 -11.29
N ALA A 31 7.31 4.86 -12.57
CA ALA A 31 6.91 6.08 -13.30
C ALA A 31 5.40 6.11 -13.62
N ALA A 32 4.75 4.95 -13.69
CA ALA A 32 3.32 4.84 -13.98
C ALA A 32 2.70 3.61 -13.33
N HIS A 33 1.39 3.66 -13.11
CA HIS A 33 0.60 2.49 -12.74
C HIS A 33 0.44 1.54 -13.93
N SER A 34 0.54 0.25 -13.66
CA SER A 34 0.21 -0.81 -14.61
C SER A 34 -0.35 -2.00 -13.84
N ASN A 35 -1.58 -2.41 -14.17
CA ASN A 35 -2.22 -3.56 -13.56
C ASN A 35 -1.88 -4.85 -14.34
N HIS A 36 -1.61 -5.92 -13.63
CA HIS A 36 -1.17 -7.21 -14.20
C HIS A 36 -2.10 -8.37 -13.82
N VAL A 37 -3.17 -8.10 -13.08
CA VAL A 37 -4.06 -9.14 -12.56
C VAL A 37 -5.51 -8.72 -12.74
N SER A 38 -6.32 -9.53 -13.41
CA SER A 38 -7.75 -9.26 -13.56
C SER A 38 -8.53 -9.56 -12.27
N PRO A 39 -9.70 -8.93 -12.07
CA PRO A 39 -10.59 -9.23 -10.94
C PRO A 39 -10.96 -10.72 -10.82
N GLU A 40 -11.22 -11.40 -11.95
CA GLU A 40 -11.55 -12.82 -11.97
C GLU A 40 -10.37 -13.68 -11.49
N THR A 41 -9.15 -13.30 -11.83
CA THR A 41 -7.94 -13.97 -11.34
C THR A 41 -7.80 -13.82 -9.83
N VAL A 42 -8.12 -12.65 -9.27
CA VAL A 42 -8.10 -12.41 -7.82
C VAL A 42 -9.08 -13.32 -7.11
N LEU A 43 -10.32 -13.45 -7.63
CA LEU A 43 -11.32 -14.37 -7.09
C LEU A 43 -10.89 -15.83 -7.21
N ALA A 44 -10.36 -16.24 -8.36
CA ALA A 44 -9.88 -17.60 -8.59
C ALA A 44 -8.73 -18.00 -7.65
N LEU A 45 -7.92 -17.03 -7.22
CA LEU A 45 -6.86 -17.23 -6.23
C LEU A 45 -7.36 -17.21 -4.78
N GLY A 46 -8.62 -16.86 -4.54
CA GLY A 46 -9.19 -16.72 -3.21
C GLY A 46 -8.57 -15.55 -2.42
N ALA A 47 -8.12 -14.51 -3.11
CA ALA A 47 -7.61 -13.32 -2.43
C ALA A 47 -8.77 -12.47 -1.88
N ASP A 48 -8.55 -11.86 -0.71
CA ASP A 48 -9.56 -11.08 0.01
C ASP A 48 -9.55 -9.60 -0.39
N ALA A 49 -8.45 -9.11 -0.95
CA ALA A 49 -8.28 -7.73 -1.40
C ALA A 49 -7.12 -7.64 -2.40
N VAL A 50 -7.02 -6.52 -3.08
CA VAL A 50 -5.88 -6.17 -3.92
C VAL A 50 -5.14 -4.96 -3.38
N LEU A 51 -3.84 -4.87 -3.71
CA LEU A 51 -3.00 -3.70 -3.47
C LEU A 51 -2.44 -3.21 -4.81
N MET A 52 -2.68 -1.96 -5.12
CA MET A 52 -2.15 -1.31 -6.31
C MET A 52 -1.42 0.00 -5.96
N MET A 53 -0.73 0.59 -6.94
CA MET A 53 0.00 1.84 -6.77
C MET A 53 -0.74 2.99 -7.42
N ALA A 54 -0.81 4.14 -6.76
CA ALA A 54 -1.03 5.44 -7.38
C ALA A 54 0.30 6.18 -7.47
N VAL A 55 0.74 6.46 -8.68
CA VAL A 55 2.01 7.16 -8.94
C VAL A 55 1.72 8.60 -9.30
N LEU A 56 2.19 9.53 -8.47
CA LEU A 56 1.88 10.96 -8.55
C LEU A 56 3.05 11.77 -9.09
N GLY A 57 2.72 12.83 -9.81
CA GLY A 57 3.69 13.79 -10.35
C GLY A 57 4.08 13.50 -11.79
N GLY A 58 4.68 14.49 -12.44
CA GLY A 58 4.95 14.42 -13.87
C GLY A 58 3.66 14.45 -14.69
N ALA A 59 3.56 13.60 -15.70
CA ALA A 59 2.37 13.45 -16.54
C ALA A 59 1.49 12.31 -16.02
N ASP A 60 1.06 12.39 -14.76
CA ASP A 60 0.41 11.31 -14.02
C ASP A 60 -1.08 11.08 -14.38
N TYR A 61 -1.70 11.98 -15.13
CA TYR A 61 -3.14 11.90 -15.43
C TYR A 61 -3.59 10.57 -16.03
N ARG A 62 -2.77 9.95 -16.90
CA ARG A 62 -3.08 8.63 -17.50
C ARG A 62 -2.91 7.50 -16.49
N SER A 63 -1.91 7.61 -15.63
CA SER A 63 -1.67 6.66 -14.54
C SER A 63 -2.82 6.69 -13.55
N LEU A 64 -3.27 7.89 -13.17
CA LEU A 64 -4.42 8.06 -12.27
C LEU A 64 -5.73 7.60 -12.90
N GLN A 65 -5.95 7.90 -14.20
CA GLN A 65 -7.10 7.36 -14.92
C GLN A 65 -7.12 5.83 -14.87
N ALA A 66 -6.01 5.18 -15.19
CA ALA A 66 -5.90 3.72 -15.16
C ALA A 66 -6.15 3.14 -13.73
N VAL A 67 -5.67 3.82 -12.67
CA VAL A 67 -5.98 3.44 -11.29
C VAL A 67 -7.48 3.48 -11.02
N GLY A 68 -8.17 4.55 -11.45
CA GLY A 68 -9.63 4.66 -11.30
C GLY A 68 -10.39 3.57 -12.03
N GLU A 69 -10.02 3.28 -13.28
CA GLU A 69 -10.62 2.21 -14.09
C GLU A 69 -10.40 0.83 -13.44
N ASP A 70 -9.21 0.57 -12.89
CA ASP A 70 -8.91 -0.68 -12.18
C ASP A 70 -9.69 -0.80 -10.86
N ILE A 71 -9.81 0.29 -10.08
CA ILE A 71 -10.63 0.30 -8.87
C ILE A 71 -12.08 -0.07 -9.19
N ASP A 72 -12.67 0.56 -10.21
CA ASP A 72 -14.04 0.27 -10.64
C ASP A 72 -14.20 -1.20 -11.04
N ALA A 73 -13.25 -1.74 -11.82
CA ALA A 73 -13.27 -3.14 -12.24
C ALA A 73 -13.21 -4.13 -11.05
N PHE A 74 -12.39 -3.86 -10.04
CA PHE A 74 -12.34 -4.69 -8.82
C PHE A 74 -13.61 -4.55 -7.98
N HIS A 75 -14.15 -3.35 -7.85
CA HIS A 75 -15.39 -3.09 -7.10
C HIS A 75 -16.61 -3.76 -7.74
N GLN A 76 -16.68 -3.89 -9.07
CA GLN A 76 -17.75 -4.64 -9.76
C GLN A 76 -17.85 -6.10 -9.28
N LEU A 77 -16.75 -6.69 -8.81
CA LEU A 77 -16.71 -8.02 -8.20
C LEU A 77 -16.59 -8.00 -6.67
N SER A 78 -16.86 -6.84 -6.05
CA SER A 78 -16.79 -6.65 -4.59
C SER A 78 -15.43 -6.98 -3.97
N ILE A 79 -14.36 -6.71 -4.70
CA ILE A 79 -12.98 -6.90 -4.24
C ILE A 79 -12.47 -5.57 -3.68
N PRO A 80 -12.14 -5.48 -2.37
CA PRO A 80 -11.59 -4.28 -1.78
C PRO A 80 -10.22 -3.90 -2.35
N VAL A 81 -9.96 -2.61 -2.48
CA VAL A 81 -8.76 -2.06 -3.09
C VAL A 81 -7.97 -1.23 -2.09
N ILE A 82 -6.70 -1.60 -1.89
CA ILE A 82 -5.71 -0.83 -1.14
C ILE A 82 -4.86 -0.07 -2.16
N VAL A 83 -4.73 1.26 -2.00
CA VAL A 83 -3.89 2.08 -2.89
C VAL A 83 -2.66 2.57 -2.15
N GLU A 84 -1.48 2.20 -2.65
CA GLU A 84 -0.17 2.65 -2.16
C GLU A 84 0.26 3.93 -2.90
N ILE A 85 0.62 4.95 -2.15
CA ILE A 85 1.02 6.25 -2.69
C ILE A 85 2.51 6.26 -2.99
N LEU A 86 2.85 6.56 -4.23
CA LEU A 86 4.22 6.70 -4.71
C LEU A 86 4.37 8.00 -5.52
N SER A 87 5.59 8.48 -5.67
CA SER A 87 5.93 9.55 -6.61
C SER A 87 6.59 8.98 -7.86
N ALA A 88 6.34 9.58 -9.02
CA ALA A 88 7.07 9.32 -10.26
C ALA A 88 8.57 9.59 -10.09
N ASP A 89 8.92 10.61 -9.31
CA ASP A 89 10.25 10.77 -8.74
C ASP A 89 10.31 10.02 -7.41
N PHE A 90 10.80 8.78 -7.42
CA PHE A 90 10.78 7.91 -6.26
C PHE A 90 11.48 8.51 -5.03
N SER A 91 12.46 9.40 -5.22
CA SER A 91 13.14 10.10 -4.12
C SER A 91 12.21 11.01 -3.32
N LYS A 92 11.11 11.45 -3.91
CA LYS A 92 10.09 12.31 -3.30
C LYS A 92 8.92 11.55 -2.67
N THR A 93 8.88 10.21 -2.81
CA THR A 93 7.78 9.40 -2.28
C THR A 93 7.52 9.67 -0.79
N ASN A 94 8.57 9.86 0.00
CA ASN A 94 8.48 10.14 1.43
C ASN A 94 8.37 11.65 1.75
N SER A 95 7.91 12.49 0.81
CA SER A 95 7.61 13.89 1.10
C SER A 95 6.18 14.06 1.62
N PHE A 96 5.98 15.05 2.50
CA PHE A 96 4.66 15.38 3.03
C PHE A 96 3.65 15.65 1.92
N ASP A 97 4.00 16.46 0.94
CA ASP A 97 3.08 16.85 -0.14
C ASP A 97 2.58 15.63 -0.94
N VAL A 98 3.48 14.69 -1.26
CA VAL A 98 3.10 13.46 -1.98
C VAL A 98 2.16 12.61 -1.15
N GLN A 99 2.45 12.40 0.14
CA GLN A 99 1.63 11.54 0.99
C GLN A 99 0.29 12.21 1.34
N TYR A 100 0.30 13.52 1.62
CA TYR A 100 -0.90 14.28 1.96
C TYR A 100 -1.89 14.35 0.78
N HIS A 101 -1.44 14.84 -0.37
CA HIS A 101 -2.29 14.94 -1.55
C HIS A 101 -2.65 13.56 -2.11
N GLY A 102 -1.68 12.63 -2.09
CA GLY A 102 -1.89 11.27 -2.58
C GLY A 102 -2.93 10.49 -1.78
N ALA A 103 -2.95 10.63 -0.46
CA ALA A 103 -3.95 9.98 0.39
C ALA A 103 -5.37 10.47 0.05
N ARG A 104 -5.54 11.76 -0.17
CA ARG A 104 -6.82 12.34 -0.56
C ARG A 104 -7.23 11.92 -1.97
N ILE A 105 -6.31 11.99 -2.94
CA ILE A 105 -6.55 11.58 -4.33
C ILE A 105 -6.97 10.10 -4.38
N ALA A 106 -6.24 9.20 -3.73
CA ALA A 106 -6.55 7.78 -3.72
C ALA A 106 -7.95 7.50 -3.15
N ALA A 107 -8.31 8.16 -2.05
CA ALA A 107 -9.63 8.01 -1.44
C ALA A 107 -10.76 8.52 -2.37
N GLU A 108 -10.56 9.66 -3.03
CA GLU A 108 -11.52 10.21 -3.99
C GLU A 108 -11.67 9.36 -5.26
N MET A 109 -10.62 8.60 -5.62
CA MET A 109 -10.67 7.63 -6.71
C MET A 109 -11.37 6.32 -6.34
N GLY A 110 -11.73 6.13 -5.07
CA GLY A 110 -12.48 4.97 -4.60
C GLY A 110 -11.66 3.93 -3.83
N ALA A 111 -10.43 4.24 -3.41
CA ALA A 111 -9.69 3.32 -2.55
C ALA A 111 -10.45 3.02 -1.25
N ASP A 112 -10.52 1.75 -0.84
CA ASP A 112 -11.10 1.33 0.45
C ASP A 112 -10.11 1.54 1.61
N VAL A 113 -8.82 1.46 1.30
CA VAL A 113 -7.71 1.69 2.25
C VAL A 113 -6.58 2.38 1.51
N VAL A 114 -5.96 3.36 2.15
CA VAL A 114 -4.74 4.00 1.64
C VAL A 114 -3.52 3.48 2.37
N LYS A 115 -2.48 3.12 1.63
CA LYS A 115 -1.16 2.77 2.15
C LYS A 115 -0.20 3.93 1.95
N ALA A 116 0.19 4.59 3.04
CA ALA A 116 1.01 5.79 3.04
C ALA A 116 2.33 5.58 3.78
N PHE A 117 3.39 6.27 3.35
CA PHE A 117 4.66 6.30 4.06
C PHE A 117 4.62 7.31 5.21
N TYR A 118 5.36 7.02 6.29
CA TYR A 118 5.48 7.95 7.39
C TYR A 118 6.23 9.21 6.95
N VAL A 119 5.64 10.36 7.28
CA VAL A 119 6.22 11.69 7.07
C VAL A 119 5.95 12.56 8.28
N ASP A 120 6.73 13.61 8.49
CA ASP A 120 6.43 14.61 9.51
C ASP A 120 5.07 15.26 9.21
N GLY A 121 4.18 15.32 10.20
CA GLY A 121 2.79 15.75 10.02
C GLY A 121 1.87 14.62 9.49
N PHE A 122 2.17 13.38 9.79
CA PHE A 122 1.36 12.22 9.37
C PHE A 122 -0.08 12.26 9.89
N ASP A 123 -0.31 12.92 11.03
CA ASP A 123 -1.65 13.25 11.55
C ASP A 123 -2.51 14.02 10.54
N LYS A 124 -1.90 14.90 9.76
CA LYS A 124 -2.60 15.62 8.67
C LYS A 124 -2.92 14.71 7.49
N VAL A 125 -2.01 13.76 7.16
CA VAL A 125 -2.25 12.77 6.11
C VAL A 125 -3.44 11.87 6.48
N THR A 126 -3.50 11.41 7.72
CA THR A 126 -4.61 10.55 8.18
C THR A 126 -5.92 11.32 8.33
N SER A 127 -5.88 12.56 8.80
CA SER A 127 -7.09 13.38 9.01
C SER A 127 -7.71 13.89 7.71
N CYS A 128 -6.92 14.12 6.66
CA CYS A 128 -7.47 14.55 5.36
C CYS A 128 -8.05 13.38 4.54
N CYS A 129 -7.74 12.13 4.91
CA CYS A 129 -8.14 10.92 4.18
C CYS A 129 -9.44 10.35 4.80
N PRO A 130 -10.56 10.29 4.05
CA PRO A 130 -11.84 9.79 4.57
C PRO A 130 -11.90 8.27 4.73
N VAL A 131 -10.90 7.53 4.23
CA VAL A 131 -10.79 6.07 4.38
C VAL A 131 -9.62 5.71 5.29
N PRO A 132 -9.58 4.48 5.85
CA PRO A 132 -8.48 4.05 6.70
C PRO A 132 -7.11 4.19 6.02
N VAL A 133 -6.13 4.74 6.74
CA VAL A 133 -4.73 4.81 6.30
C VAL A 133 -3.92 3.77 7.04
N ILE A 134 -3.17 2.94 6.32
CA ILE A 134 -2.20 1.99 6.86
C ILE A 134 -0.78 2.43 6.52
N LEU A 135 0.13 2.18 7.47
CA LEU A 135 1.53 2.60 7.32
C LEU A 135 2.28 1.66 6.38
N ALA A 136 2.94 2.23 5.37
CA ALA A 136 3.94 1.56 4.54
C ALA A 136 5.27 1.41 5.29
N GLY A 137 6.08 0.42 4.90
CA GLY A 137 7.46 0.32 5.38
C GLY A 137 8.30 1.51 4.89
N GLY A 138 9.20 1.97 5.75
CA GLY A 138 10.08 3.09 5.47
C GLY A 138 11.56 2.68 5.41
N PRO A 139 12.46 3.68 5.41
CA PRO A 139 13.89 3.49 5.57
C PRO A 139 14.23 2.64 6.81
N LYS A 140 15.40 1.98 6.78
CA LYS A 140 15.83 1.09 7.86
C LYS A 140 16.68 1.77 8.93
N ASP A 141 16.81 3.07 8.88
CA ASP A 141 17.55 3.92 9.80
C ASP A 141 16.81 4.20 11.13
N ARG A 142 15.51 3.85 11.19
CA ARG A 142 14.67 4.00 12.39
C ARG A 142 14.12 2.64 12.83
N ASP A 143 13.91 2.48 14.13
CA ASP A 143 13.21 1.30 14.66
C ASP A 143 11.76 1.27 14.15
N ILE A 144 11.38 0.17 13.51
CA ILE A 144 10.07 0.05 12.89
C ILE A 144 8.92 0.02 13.90
N LEU A 145 9.16 -0.46 15.12
CA LEU A 145 8.14 -0.48 16.18
C LEU A 145 7.88 0.93 16.71
N ASP A 146 8.91 1.76 16.80
CA ASP A 146 8.76 3.15 17.23
C ASP A 146 8.02 3.97 16.17
N VAL A 147 8.37 3.80 14.89
CA VAL A 147 7.65 4.45 13.78
C VAL A 147 6.19 3.98 13.72
N ALA A 148 5.95 2.68 13.92
CA ALA A 148 4.60 2.12 13.94
C ALA A 148 3.76 2.68 15.09
N ARG A 149 4.33 2.78 16.29
CA ARG A 149 3.67 3.33 17.47
C ARG A 149 3.30 4.81 17.26
N GLN A 150 4.23 5.59 16.70
CA GLN A 150 4.00 6.98 16.38
C GLN A 150 2.91 7.15 15.33
N ALA A 151 2.95 6.38 14.23
CA ALA A 151 1.94 6.44 13.19
C ALA A 151 0.53 6.07 13.70
N LEU A 152 0.42 5.09 14.61
CA LEU A 152 -0.87 4.76 15.27
C LEU A 152 -1.40 5.93 16.09
N ALA A 153 -0.52 6.59 16.86
CA ALA A 153 -0.90 7.77 17.64
C ALA A 153 -1.35 8.93 16.73
N GLU A 154 -0.82 9.00 15.51
CA GLU A 154 -1.15 9.98 14.48
C GLU A 154 -2.27 9.49 13.51
N GLY A 155 -3.00 8.43 13.85
CA GLY A 155 -4.23 8.03 13.16
C GLY A 155 -4.12 6.87 12.18
N ALA A 156 -2.95 6.24 12.00
CA ALA A 156 -2.86 5.00 11.24
C ALA A 156 -3.75 3.90 11.83
N ARG A 157 -4.27 3.01 10.98
CA ARG A 157 -5.16 1.91 11.36
C ARG A 157 -4.53 0.53 11.21
N GLY A 158 -3.25 0.48 10.83
CA GLY A 158 -2.52 -0.77 10.64
C GLY A 158 -1.23 -0.57 9.89
N PHE A 159 -0.63 -1.68 9.47
CA PHE A 159 0.67 -1.70 8.83
C PHE A 159 0.70 -2.63 7.63
N ALA A 160 1.50 -2.27 6.61
CA ALA A 160 1.78 -3.13 5.46
C ALA A 160 3.29 -3.10 5.15
N PHE A 161 4.06 -3.84 5.93
CA PHE A 161 5.51 -3.88 5.84
C PHE A 161 6.01 -5.10 5.07
N GLY A 162 6.95 -4.88 4.17
CA GLY A 162 7.67 -5.94 3.47
C GLY A 162 9.09 -6.13 4.03
N ARG A 163 10.04 -5.40 3.48
CA ARG A 163 11.48 -5.50 3.81
C ARG A 163 11.80 -5.32 5.29
N ASN A 164 11.08 -4.48 6.00
CA ASN A 164 11.25 -4.29 7.44
C ASN A 164 10.94 -5.56 8.24
N ILE A 165 10.12 -6.48 7.69
CA ILE A 165 9.81 -7.77 8.32
C ILE A 165 10.74 -8.87 7.80
N PHE A 166 10.68 -9.19 6.49
CA PHE A 166 11.37 -10.38 5.98
C PHE A 166 12.90 -10.25 5.96
N GLN A 167 13.45 -9.04 6.12
CA GLN A 167 14.88 -8.77 6.27
C GLN A 167 15.26 -8.42 7.73
N ALA A 168 14.32 -8.52 8.68
CA ALA A 168 14.63 -8.35 10.08
C ALA A 168 15.50 -9.51 10.58
N LYS A 169 16.28 -9.27 11.65
CA LYS A 169 17.08 -10.31 12.30
C LYS A 169 16.19 -11.44 12.85
N ASP A 170 15.02 -11.10 13.37
CA ASP A 170 13.97 -12.00 13.80
C ASP A 170 12.61 -11.52 13.26
N PRO A 171 12.17 -12.02 12.09
CA PRO A 171 10.89 -11.64 11.51
C PRO A 171 9.69 -11.98 12.39
N ALA A 172 9.74 -13.10 13.13
CA ALA A 172 8.64 -13.53 13.98
C ALA A 172 8.46 -12.58 15.18
N ALA A 173 9.55 -12.23 15.85
CA ALA A 173 9.54 -11.24 16.94
C ALA A 173 9.07 -9.86 16.44
N THR A 174 9.51 -9.44 15.25
CA THR A 174 9.07 -8.16 14.64
C THR A 174 7.56 -8.16 14.41
N VAL A 175 7.01 -9.24 13.82
CA VAL A 175 5.56 -9.37 13.61
C VAL A 175 4.80 -9.39 14.93
N ALA A 176 5.29 -10.14 15.94
CA ALA A 176 4.66 -10.18 17.26
C ALA A 176 4.64 -8.79 17.93
N GLY A 177 5.76 -8.06 17.85
CA GLY A 177 5.84 -6.68 18.34
C GLY A 177 4.84 -5.74 17.65
N LEU A 178 4.75 -5.80 16.33
CA LEU A 178 3.78 -5.01 15.57
C LEU A 178 2.34 -5.40 15.90
N ALA A 179 2.04 -6.69 16.04
CA ALA A 179 0.71 -7.17 16.40
C ALA A 179 0.29 -6.66 17.79
N SER A 180 1.22 -6.62 18.77
CA SER A 180 0.94 -6.12 20.12
C SER A 180 0.58 -4.62 20.16
N LEU A 181 0.92 -3.85 19.13
CA LEU A 181 0.54 -2.44 19.03
C LEU A 181 -0.91 -2.23 18.57
N LEU A 182 -1.52 -3.25 17.98
CA LEU A 182 -2.89 -3.17 17.46
C LEU A 182 -3.96 -3.65 18.46
N GLY A 183 -3.56 -4.18 19.62
CA GLY A 183 -4.43 -4.67 20.67
C GLY A 183 -4.74 -6.15 20.54
#